data_ba0219600f7f92212b5b784d773a4471
#
_entry.id   ba0219600f7f92212b5b784d773a4471
#
_cell.length_a   1.000
_cell.length_b   1.000
_cell.length_c   1.000
_cell.angle_alpha   90.00
_cell.angle_beta   90.00
_cell.angle_gamma   90.00
#
_symmetry.space_group_name_H-M   'P 1'
#
loop_
_entity.id
_entity.type
_entity.pdbx_description
1 polymer ?
#
loop_
_entity_poly.entity_id
_entity_poly.type
_entity_poly.pdbx_seq_one_letter_code
_entity_poly.pdbx_strand_id
1 'polypeptide(L)'
;ALEDGSLTQSGYFAQLLRLIYRCIFTFSVEERGLIPSQPSAEEAQTDPAAARAKVAAAQAYAQGYALARLRDLALRRRARTRFDDLWRGVQIVYKGLGQGEPRLGLPALGGLFAASQCPALDGAQLSNAHLLAAMHSLRWARQSGASLAPIDYRNMGTEELGSVYESLLELVPQVDLHARSFG
;
A
#
# COMPACT_ATOMS: atom_id res chain seq x y z
N ALA A 1 14.87 12.21 -12.49
CA ALA A 1 15.67 11.38 -11.58
C ALA A 1 16.39 10.26 -12.33
N LEU A 2 15.69 9.40 -13.09
CA LEU A 2 16.36 8.37 -13.93
C LEU A 2 17.08 9.01 -15.12
N GLU A 3 16.50 10.01 -15.77
CA GLU A 3 17.07 10.69 -16.93
C GLU A 3 18.29 11.58 -16.56
N ASP A 4 18.27 12.18 -15.38
CA ASP A 4 19.35 13.04 -14.86
C ASP A 4 20.41 12.29 -14.04
N GLY A 5 20.25 10.99 -13.89
CA GLY A 5 21.20 10.11 -13.17
C GLY A 5 21.16 10.26 -11.63
N SER A 6 20.28 11.07 -11.06
CA SER A 6 20.17 11.20 -9.60
C SER A 6 19.57 9.96 -8.92
N LEU A 7 18.91 9.10 -9.69
CA LEU A 7 18.41 7.80 -9.27
C LEU A 7 18.90 6.72 -10.24
N THR A 8 19.61 5.72 -9.73
CA THR A 8 20.03 4.59 -10.54
C THR A 8 18.87 3.67 -10.88
N GLN A 9 18.96 2.91 -11.97
CA GLN A 9 17.94 1.92 -12.35
C GLN A 9 17.70 0.90 -11.24
N SER A 10 18.79 0.37 -10.64
CA SER A 10 18.68 -0.57 -9.52
C SER A 10 18.06 0.08 -8.28
N GLY A 11 18.40 1.34 -7.98
CA GLY A 11 17.81 2.09 -6.88
C GLY A 11 16.31 2.36 -7.07
N TYR A 12 15.90 2.70 -8.29
CA TYR A 12 14.48 2.83 -8.64
C TYR A 12 13.73 1.53 -8.46
N PHE A 13 14.29 0.43 -8.98
CA PHE A 13 13.68 -0.88 -8.88
C PHE A 13 13.55 -1.34 -7.42
N ALA A 14 14.59 -1.16 -6.61
CA ALA A 14 14.53 -1.50 -5.19
C ALA A 14 13.42 -0.72 -4.45
N GLN A 15 13.21 0.56 -4.78
CA GLN A 15 12.10 1.33 -4.20
C GLN A 15 10.74 0.83 -4.71
N LEU A 16 10.63 0.45 -6.00
CA LEU A 16 9.39 -0.10 -6.56
C LEU A 16 9.00 -1.42 -5.89
N LEU A 17 9.96 -2.32 -5.67
CA LEU A 17 9.72 -3.57 -4.94
C LEU A 17 9.23 -3.31 -3.51
N ARG A 18 9.85 -2.36 -2.80
CA ARG A 18 9.42 -1.97 -1.45
C ARG A 18 8.02 -1.36 -1.47
N LEU A 19 7.68 -0.57 -2.49
CA LEU A 19 6.34 0.00 -2.66
C LEU A 19 5.29 -1.10 -2.86
N ILE A 20 5.57 -2.08 -3.71
CA ILE A 20 4.69 -3.24 -3.91
C ILE A 20 4.52 -4.01 -2.60
N TYR A 21 5.62 -4.24 -1.88
CA TYR A 21 5.58 -4.94 -0.60
C TYR A 21 4.81 -4.16 0.47
N ARG A 22 4.92 -2.82 0.50
CA ARG A 22 4.07 -1.95 1.35
C ARG A 22 2.58 -2.17 1.05
N CYS A 23 2.19 -2.28 -0.24
CA CYS A 23 0.80 -2.55 -0.61
C CYS A 23 0.33 -3.91 -0.07
N ILE A 24 1.11 -4.97 -0.32
CA ILE A 24 0.79 -6.34 0.09
C ILE A 24 0.68 -6.44 1.62
N PHE A 25 1.66 -5.89 2.33
CA PHE A 25 1.64 -5.84 3.79
C PHE A 25 0.41 -5.09 4.32
N THR A 26 0.12 -3.91 3.76
CA THR A 26 -1.02 -3.11 4.20
C THR A 26 -2.34 -3.85 3.96
N PHE A 27 -2.53 -4.50 2.81
CA PHE A 27 -3.70 -5.35 2.56
C PHE A 27 -3.83 -6.46 3.61
N SER A 28 -2.74 -7.13 3.95
CA SER A 28 -2.76 -8.21 4.94
C SER A 28 -3.18 -7.70 6.32
N VAL A 29 -2.63 -6.58 6.80
CA VAL A 29 -2.97 -6.05 8.12
C VAL A 29 -4.37 -5.41 8.16
N GLU A 30 -4.84 -4.82 7.05
CA GLU A 30 -6.23 -4.35 6.93
C GLU A 30 -7.24 -5.49 7.00
N GLU A 31 -7.04 -6.56 6.22
CA GLU A 31 -7.96 -7.69 6.15
C GLU A 31 -7.98 -8.52 7.45
N ARG A 32 -6.89 -8.46 8.22
CA ARG A 32 -6.82 -9.04 9.56
C ARG A 32 -7.41 -8.14 10.65
N GLY A 33 -7.77 -6.90 10.32
CA GLY A 33 -8.28 -5.92 11.28
C GLY A 33 -7.23 -5.43 12.28
N LEU A 34 -5.95 -5.50 11.93
CA LEU A 34 -4.84 -5.02 12.76
C LEU A 34 -4.66 -3.50 12.65
N ILE A 35 -5.12 -2.92 11.56
CA ILE A 35 -5.23 -1.49 11.33
C ILE A 35 -6.62 -1.17 10.75
N PRO A 36 -7.21 -0.02 11.05
CA PRO A 36 -6.79 0.94 12.08
C PRO A 36 -6.97 0.39 13.50
N SER A 37 -6.20 0.97 14.44
CA SER A 37 -6.29 0.58 15.85
C SER A 37 -7.70 0.83 16.41
N GLN A 38 -8.24 -0.17 17.10
CA GLN A 38 -9.54 -0.09 17.76
C GLN A 38 -9.35 0.09 19.28
N PRO A 39 -10.29 0.75 19.99
CA PRO A 39 -10.23 0.83 21.42
C PRO A 39 -10.44 -0.56 22.05
N SER A 40 -9.71 -0.85 23.14
CA SER A 40 -9.98 -2.03 23.94
C SER A 40 -11.24 -1.84 24.79
N ALA A 41 -11.79 -2.95 25.31
CA ALA A 41 -12.93 -2.90 26.22
C ALA A 41 -12.58 -2.12 27.52
N GLU A 42 -11.35 -2.25 28.01
CA GLU A 42 -10.82 -1.53 29.16
C GLU A 42 -10.70 -0.03 28.90
N GLU A 43 -10.14 0.37 27.76
CA GLU A 43 -10.07 1.78 27.35
C GLU A 43 -11.47 2.40 27.20
N ALA A 44 -12.44 1.64 26.69
CA ALA A 44 -13.81 2.12 26.55
C ALA A 44 -14.49 2.41 27.91
N GLN A 45 -14.06 1.72 28.97
CA GLN A 45 -14.56 1.92 30.32
C GLN A 45 -13.81 3.02 31.06
N THR A 46 -12.48 3.08 30.91
CA THR A 46 -11.62 4.01 31.67
C THR A 46 -11.59 5.41 31.04
N ASP A 47 -11.57 5.51 29.70
CA ASP A 47 -11.62 6.76 28.96
C ASP A 47 -12.57 6.68 27.76
N PRO A 48 -13.88 6.86 27.98
CA PRO A 48 -14.88 6.81 26.92
C PRO A 48 -14.68 7.89 25.84
N ALA A 49 -14.02 9.00 26.14
CA ALA A 49 -13.75 10.06 25.18
C ALA A 49 -12.63 9.65 24.21
N ALA A 50 -11.52 9.12 24.72
CA ALA A 50 -10.44 8.58 23.91
C ALA A 50 -10.92 7.39 23.05
N ALA A 51 -11.74 6.50 23.61
CA ALA A 51 -12.30 5.38 22.88
C ALA A 51 -13.18 5.85 21.69
N ARG A 52 -14.03 6.86 21.90
CA ARG A 52 -14.82 7.46 20.80
C ARG A 52 -13.95 8.09 19.72
N ALA A 53 -12.87 8.77 20.11
CA ALA A 53 -11.92 9.36 19.16
C ALA A 53 -11.23 8.28 18.31
N LYS A 54 -10.83 7.14 18.90
CA LYS A 54 -10.28 5.99 18.15
C LYS A 54 -11.29 5.39 17.18
N VAL A 55 -12.55 5.23 17.59
CA VAL A 55 -13.61 4.75 16.69
C VAL A 55 -13.81 5.70 15.51
N ALA A 56 -13.86 7.02 15.77
CA ALA A 56 -13.99 8.01 14.70
C ALA A 56 -12.79 8.00 13.74
N ALA A 57 -11.57 7.85 14.27
CA ALA A 57 -10.35 7.71 13.47
C ALA A 57 -10.39 6.46 12.59
N ALA A 58 -10.81 5.33 13.15
CA ALA A 58 -10.98 4.08 12.41
C ALA A 58 -12.02 4.19 11.28
N GLN A 59 -13.13 4.88 11.54
CA GLN A 59 -14.15 5.15 10.53
C GLN A 59 -13.61 6.05 9.41
N ALA A 60 -12.87 7.11 9.76
CA ALA A 60 -12.25 8.00 8.77
C ALA A 60 -11.27 7.24 7.87
N TYR A 61 -10.45 6.36 8.46
CA TYR A 61 -9.56 5.50 7.71
C TYR A 61 -10.33 4.58 6.74
N ALA A 62 -11.29 3.83 7.24
CA ALA A 62 -12.05 2.87 6.46
C ALA A 62 -12.79 3.53 5.28
N GLN A 63 -13.36 4.71 5.49
CA GLN A 63 -14.15 5.41 4.48
C GLN A 63 -13.29 6.14 3.44
N GLY A 64 -12.15 6.69 3.83
CA GLY A 64 -11.34 7.57 2.98
C GLY A 64 -10.00 7.01 2.52
N TYR A 65 -9.34 6.22 3.35
CA TYR A 65 -7.91 5.95 3.22
C TYR A 65 -7.55 4.47 3.07
N ALA A 66 -8.42 3.52 3.43
CA ALA A 66 -8.11 2.09 3.36
C ALA A 66 -7.67 1.67 1.94
N LEU A 67 -6.54 0.97 1.85
CA LEU A 67 -6.00 0.48 0.57
C LEU A 67 -6.90 -0.60 -0.03
N ALA A 68 -7.55 -1.42 0.79
CA ALA A 68 -8.53 -2.40 0.31
C ALA A 68 -9.64 -1.76 -0.53
N ARG A 69 -10.07 -0.53 -0.19
CA ARG A 69 -11.01 0.27 -0.98
C ARG A 69 -10.51 0.55 -2.40
N LEU A 70 -9.19 0.75 -2.57
CA LEU A 70 -8.60 1.01 -3.90
C LEU A 70 -8.71 -0.22 -4.81
N ARG A 71 -8.63 -1.44 -4.27
CA ARG A 71 -8.84 -2.68 -5.03
C ARG A 71 -10.29 -2.77 -5.56
N ASP A 72 -11.25 -2.27 -4.79
CA ASP A 72 -12.65 -2.22 -5.23
C ASP A 72 -12.90 -1.10 -6.24
N LEU A 73 -12.27 0.06 -6.05
CA LEU A 73 -12.29 1.14 -7.03
C LEU A 73 -11.65 0.75 -8.35
N ALA A 74 -10.63 -0.11 -8.34
CA ALA A 74 -9.95 -0.60 -9.55
C ALA A 74 -10.89 -1.33 -10.53
N LEU A 75 -12.02 -1.85 -10.05
CA LEU A 75 -13.06 -2.47 -10.87
C LEU A 75 -13.95 -1.42 -11.58
N ARG A 76 -13.90 -0.17 -11.16
CA ARG A 76 -14.76 0.90 -11.68
C ARG A 76 -14.01 1.74 -12.70
N ARG A 77 -14.33 1.63 -13.99
CA ARG A 77 -13.69 2.41 -15.06
C ARG A 77 -13.72 3.92 -14.80
N ARG A 78 -14.80 4.46 -14.23
CA ARG A 78 -14.98 5.89 -13.93
C ARG A 78 -14.00 6.41 -12.88
N ALA A 79 -13.43 5.56 -12.02
CA ALA A 79 -12.45 5.94 -11.02
C ALA A 79 -11.04 6.14 -11.61
N ARG A 80 -10.77 5.62 -12.83
CA ARG A 80 -9.48 5.72 -13.52
C ARG A 80 -9.33 7.09 -14.17
N THR A 81 -9.09 8.10 -13.36
CA THR A 81 -8.94 9.48 -13.80
C THR A 81 -7.47 9.88 -13.94
N ARG A 82 -7.24 11.07 -14.52
CA ARG A 82 -5.89 11.68 -14.62
C ARG A 82 -5.41 12.32 -13.32
N PHE A 83 -6.28 12.48 -12.33
CA PHE A 83 -5.97 13.07 -11.03
C PHE A 83 -5.10 12.13 -10.19
N ASP A 84 -4.48 12.65 -9.13
CA ASP A 84 -3.54 11.95 -8.25
C ASP A 84 -4.03 11.86 -6.79
N ASP A 85 -5.27 12.23 -6.53
CA ASP A 85 -5.85 12.29 -5.18
C ASP A 85 -5.82 10.94 -4.44
N LEU A 86 -6.03 9.83 -5.15
CA LEU A 86 -5.92 8.50 -4.56
C LEU A 86 -4.48 8.17 -4.16
N TRP A 87 -3.50 8.57 -4.99
CA TRP A 87 -2.09 8.38 -4.67
C TRP A 87 -1.68 9.21 -3.45
N ARG A 88 -2.13 10.45 -3.35
CA ARG A 88 -1.93 11.30 -2.17
C ARG A 88 -2.52 10.65 -0.91
N GLY A 89 -3.68 10.02 -1.02
CA GLY A 89 -4.25 9.22 0.07
C GLY A 89 -3.32 8.09 0.52
N VAL A 90 -2.73 7.34 -0.42
CA VAL A 90 -1.75 6.29 -0.13
C VAL A 90 -0.49 6.84 0.55
N GLN A 91 0.03 7.98 0.08
CA GLN A 91 1.17 8.65 0.70
C GLN A 91 0.89 9.07 2.15
N ILE A 92 -0.32 9.55 2.45
CA ILE A 92 -0.75 9.88 3.83
C ILE A 92 -0.76 8.62 4.69
N VAL A 93 -1.29 7.51 4.18
CA VAL A 93 -1.31 6.22 4.90
C VAL A 93 0.10 5.73 5.19
N TYR A 94 0.98 5.72 4.20
CA TYR A 94 2.35 5.24 4.38
C TYR A 94 3.16 6.13 5.34
N LYS A 95 2.99 7.45 5.26
CA LYS A 95 3.57 8.37 6.23
C LYS A 95 3.02 8.10 7.63
N GLY A 96 1.71 7.89 7.76
CA GLY A 96 1.05 7.55 9.01
C GLY A 96 1.57 6.22 9.60
N LEU A 97 1.73 5.19 8.79
CA LEU A 97 2.31 3.92 9.22
C LEU A 97 3.81 4.04 9.58
N GLY A 98 4.52 5.00 9.01
CA GLY A 98 5.91 5.27 9.36
C GLY A 98 6.08 5.96 10.71
N GLN A 99 5.22 6.93 11.04
CA GLN A 99 5.39 7.86 12.16
C GLN A 99 4.25 7.81 13.20
N GLY A 100 3.16 7.14 12.87
CA GLY A 100 1.89 7.19 13.57
C GLY A 100 0.99 8.33 13.06
N GLU A 101 -0.30 8.06 12.92
CA GLU A 101 -1.33 9.08 12.63
C GLU A 101 -2.60 8.77 13.44
N PRO A 102 -2.71 9.33 14.65
CA PRO A 102 -3.81 9.05 15.55
C PRO A 102 -5.19 9.40 14.97
N ARG A 103 -5.28 10.42 14.09
CA ARG A 103 -6.54 10.83 13.44
C ARG A 103 -7.07 9.80 12.45
N LEU A 104 -6.24 8.83 12.05
CA LEU A 104 -6.61 7.69 11.20
C LEU A 104 -6.47 6.35 11.95
N GLY A 105 -6.14 6.38 13.24
CA GLY A 105 -5.91 5.17 14.03
C GLY A 105 -4.70 4.36 13.54
N LEU A 106 -3.73 4.98 12.88
CA LEU A 106 -2.56 4.29 12.35
C LEU A 106 -1.42 4.27 13.37
N PRO A 107 -0.92 3.07 13.75
CA PRO A 107 0.23 2.94 14.63
C PRO A 107 1.53 3.29 13.89
N ALA A 108 2.56 3.73 14.64
CA ALA A 108 3.90 3.91 14.11
C ALA A 108 4.59 2.54 13.98
N LEU A 109 4.66 2.01 12.76
CA LEU A 109 5.34 0.73 12.47
C LEU A 109 6.82 0.93 12.13
N GLY A 110 7.19 2.10 11.60
CA GLY A 110 8.58 2.36 11.16
C GLY A 110 9.04 1.40 10.04
N GLY A 111 10.28 0.95 10.12
CA GLY A 111 10.82 -0.12 9.25
C GLY A 111 10.52 0.09 7.77
N LEU A 112 9.71 -0.76 7.20
CA LEU A 112 9.28 -0.72 5.78
C LEU A 112 8.66 0.63 5.38
N PHE A 113 7.99 1.32 6.30
CA PHE A 113 7.32 2.60 6.07
C PHE A 113 8.18 3.82 6.39
N ALA A 114 9.43 3.63 6.83
CA ALA A 114 10.33 4.75 7.08
C ALA A 114 10.55 5.56 5.79
N ALA A 115 10.65 6.89 5.90
CA ALA A 115 10.79 7.80 4.75
C ALA A 115 12.06 7.50 3.90
N SER A 116 13.10 6.92 4.50
CA SER A 116 14.33 6.53 3.81
C SER A 116 14.15 5.33 2.85
N GLN A 117 13.04 4.59 2.93
CA GLN A 117 12.86 3.35 2.16
C GLN A 117 12.48 3.58 0.70
N CYS A 118 11.68 4.60 0.42
CA CYS A 118 11.19 4.90 -0.94
C CYS A 118 11.20 6.41 -1.23
N PRO A 119 12.30 7.15 -0.99
CA PRO A 119 12.30 8.62 -1.04
C PRO A 119 11.91 9.17 -2.40
N ALA A 120 12.30 8.53 -3.51
CA ALA A 120 11.96 8.99 -4.84
C ALA A 120 10.49 8.69 -5.20
N LEU A 121 9.97 7.54 -4.79
CA LEU A 121 8.57 7.16 -5.08
C LEU A 121 7.59 7.84 -4.13
N ASP A 122 7.95 8.05 -2.87
CA ASP A 122 7.11 8.76 -1.90
C ASP A 122 6.88 10.23 -2.31
N GLY A 123 7.80 10.83 -3.06
CA GLY A 123 7.67 12.18 -3.64
C GLY A 123 7.09 12.20 -5.07
N ALA A 124 6.87 11.07 -5.70
CA ALA A 124 6.41 11.00 -7.09
C ALA A 124 4.90 11.29 -7.22
N GLN A 125 4.50 11.67 -8.44
CA GLN A 125 3.10 11.79 -8.82
C GLN A 125 2.66 10.53 -9.57
N LEU A 126 1.49 10.01 -9.23
CA LEU A 126 0.90 8.86 -9.89
C LEU A 126 -0.59 9.10 -10.11
N SER A 127 -1.02 9.03 -11.36
CA SER A 127 -2.44 9.23 -11.66
C SER A 127 -3.30 8.08 -11.13
N ASN A 128 -4.56 8.37 -10.82
CA ASN A 128 -5.54 7.36 -10.39
C ASN A 128 -5.65 6.23 -11.42
N ALA A 129 -5.52 6.52 -12.71
CA ALA A 129 -5.56 5.51 -13.76
C ALA A 129 -4.44 4.46 -13.58
N HIS A 130 -3.20 4.90 -13.36
CA HIS A 130 -2.07 4.01 -13.17
C HIS A 130 -2.09 3.31 -11.81
N LEU A 131 -2.41 4.06 -10.74
CA LEU A 131 -2.56 3.46 -9.41
C LEU A 131 -3.60 2.35 -9.41
N LEU A 132 -4.80 2.61 -9.95
CA LEU A 132 -5.87 1.61 -9.97
C LEU A 132 -5.58 0.46 -10.94
N ALA A 133 -4.77 0.65 -11.97
CA ALA A 133 -4.27 -0.45 -12.79
C ALA A 133 -3.36 -1.39 -11.97
N ALA A 134 -2.43 -0.82 -11.19
CA ALA A 134 -1.59 -1.59 -10.28
C ALA A 134 -2.41 -2.32 -9.19
N MET A 135 -3.39 -1.63 -8.58
CA MET A 135 -4.30 -2.23 -7.59
C MET A 135 -5.13 -3.37 -8.18
N HIS A 136 -5.54 -3.26 -9.44
CA HIS A 136 -6.21 -4.34 -10.14
C HIS A 136 -5.30 -5.56 -10.29
N SER A 137 -4.03 -5.37 -10.66
CA SER A 137 -3.06 -6.47 -10.77
C SER A 137 -2.79 -7.13 -9.42
N LEU A 138 -2.73 -6.36 -8.34
CA LEU A 138 -2.57 -6.87 -6.97
C LEU A 138 -3.84 -7.54 -6.40
N ARG A 139 -4.98 -7.48 -7.10
CA ARG A 139 -6.21 -8.14 -6.67
C ARG A 139 -6.26 -9.61 -7.07
N TRP A 140 -5.59 -9.99 -8.16
CA TRP A 140 -5.76 -11.27 -8.81
C TRP A 140 -4.45 -12.04 -8.91
N ALA A 141 -4.48 -13.31 -8.57
CA ALA A 141 -3.40 -14.24 -8.86
C ALA A 141 -3.87 -15.34 -9.81
N ARG A 142 -2.96 -15.80 -10.65
CA ARG A 142 -3.18 -16.97 -11.50
C ARG A 142 -2.58 -18.18 -10.77
N GLN A 143 -3.43 -19.09 -10.34
CA GLN A 143 -2.99 -20.38 -9.85
C GLN A 143 -2.63 -21.28 -11.05
N SER A 144 -1.61 -22.14 -10.88
CA SER A 144 -1.11 -23.02 -11.94
C SER A 144 -2.25 -23.84 -12.56
N GLY A 145 -2.50 -23.66 -13.87
CA GLY A 145 -3.55 -24.36 -14.59
C GLY A 145 -5.00 -23.92 -14.32
N ALA A 146 -5.21 -22.87 -13.49
CA ALA A 146 -6.53 -22.41 -13.10
C ALA A 146 -6.85 -21.00 -13.63
N SER A 147 -8.12 -20.62 -13.51
CA SER A 147 -8.60 -19.24 -13.73
C SER A 147 -8.00 -18.25 -12.72
N LEU A 148 -8.04 -16.96 -13.05
CA LEU A 148 -7.70 -15.89 -12.11
C LEU A 148 -8.60 -15.98 -10.86
N ALA A 149 -7.98 -16.00 -9.68
CA ALA A 149 -8.65 -15.99 -8.39
C ALA A 149 -8.25 -14.75 -7.58
N PRO A 150 -9.16 -14.21 -6.75
CA PRO A 150 -8.80 -13.14 -5.82
C PRO A 150 -7.71 -13.61 -4.85
N ILE A 151 -6.74 -12.74 -4.59
CA ILE A 151 -5.70 -13.02 -3.60
C ILE A 151 -6.31 -12.89 -2.21
N ASP A 152 -6.11 -13.90 -1.37
CA ASP A 152 -6.50 -13.93 0.04
C ASP A 152 -5.37 -13.35 0.91
N TYR A 153 -5.39 -12.04 1.11
CA TYR A 153 -4.42 -11.37 1.95
C TYR A 153 -4.61 -11.63 3.45
N ARG A 154 -5.82 -12.03 3.86
CA ARG A 154 -6.13 -12.32 5.25
C ARG A 154 -5.36 -13.53 5.77
N ASN A 155 -5.29 -14.57 4.93
CA ASN A 155 -4.64 -15.81 5.28
C ASN A 155 -3.16 -15.89 4.86
N MET A 156 -2.63 -14.82 4.25
CA MET A 156 -1.22 -14.72 3.88
C MET A 156 -0.36 -14.59 5.14
N GLY A 157 0.33 -15.64 5.54
CA GLY A 157 1.21 -15.69 6.71
C GLY A 157 2.53 -14.96 6.51
N THR A 158 3.37 -14.93 7.54
CA THR A 158 4.70 -14.33 7.47
C THR A 158 5.63 -15.06 6.50
N GLU A 159 5.48 -16.37 6.36
CA GLU A 159 6.25 -17.19 5.43
C GLU A 159 5.90 -16.87 3.98
N GLU A 160 4.60 -16.75 3.66
CA GLU A 160 4.15 -16.38 2.33
C GLU A 160 4.56 -14.95 1.97
N LEU A 161 4.46 -14.01 2.93
CA LEU A 161 4.94 -12.64 2.74
C LEU A 161 6.45 -12.60 2.48
N GLY A 162 7.25 -13.41 3.21
CA GLY A 162 8.68 -13.58 3.00
C GLY A 162 8.99 -14.13 1.60
N SER A 163 8.31 -15.21 1.21
CA SER A 163 8.48 -15.84 -0.10
C SER A 163 8.13 -14.90 -1.26
N VAL A 164 7.07 -14.12 -1.13
CA VAL A 164 6.72 -13.09 -2.13
C VAL A 164 7.83 -12.04 -2.25
N TYR A 165 8.38 -11.59 -1.11
CA TYR A 165 9.47 -10.62 -1.13
C TYR A 165 10.74 -11.18 -1.78
N GLU A 166 11.13 -12.41 -1.45
CA GLU A 166 12.28 -13.10 -2.06
C GLU A 166 12.08 -13.26 -3.58
N SER A 167 10.91 -13.73 -4.01
CA SER A 167 10.59 -13.87 -5.43
C SER A 167 10.63 -12.53 -6.19
N LEU A 168 10.23 -11.44 -5.54
CA LEU A 168 10.34 -10.11 -6.12
C LEU A 168 11.80 -9.66 -6.29
N LEU A 169 12.69 -10.04 -5.37
CA LEU A 169 14.11 -9.71 -5.45
C LEU A 169 14.87 -10.47 -6.57
N GLU A 170 14.35 -11.59 -7.02
CA GLU A 170 14.91 -12.35 -8.15
C GLU A 170 14.63 -11.69 -9.50
N LEU A 171 13.70 -10.75 -9.57
CA LEU A 171 13.36 -10.05 -10.80
C LEU A 171 14.50 -9.09 -11.20
N VAL A 172 14.94 -9.19 -12.43
CA VAL A 172 15.94 -8.27 -13.01
C VAL A 172 15.21 -7.27 -13.92
N PRO A 173 15.13 -5.99 -13.55
CA PRO A 173 14.40 -5.01 -14.32
C PRO A 173 15.16 -4.66 -15.61
N GLN A 174 14.39 -4.54 -16.70
CA GLN A 174 14.86 -3.91 -17.93
C GLN A 174 14.11 -2.60 -18.11
N VAL A 175 14.84 -1.49 -18.11
CA VAL A 175 14.26 -0.15 -18.30
C VAL A 175 14.78 0.45 -19.59
N ASP A 176 13.89 0.69 -20.55
CA ASP A 176 14.18 1.46 -21.74
C ASP A 176 13.67 2.89 -21.53
N LEU A 177 14.59 3.83 -21.27
CA LEU A 177 14.28 5.24 -21.06
C LEU A 177 13.78 5.92 -22.33
N HIS A 178 14.22 5.49 -23.52
CA HIS A 178 13.80 6.06 -24.80
C HIS A 178 12.37 5.62 -25.15
N ALA A 179 12.08 4.33 -25.02
CA ALA A 179 10.75 3.80 -25.24
C ALA A 179 9.80 4.08 -24.06
N ARG A 180 10.30 4.56 -22.93
CA ARG A 180 9.57 4.72 -21.66
C ARG A 180 8.85 3.43 -21.26
N SER A 181 9.49 2.29 -21.52
CA SER A 181 8.96 0.97 -21.19
C SER A 181 9.74 0.34 -20.05
N PHE A 182 9.05 -0.57 -19.35
CA PHE A 182 9.55 -1.31 -18.22
C PHE A 182 9.19 -2.78 -18.41
N GLY A 183 10.17 -3.67 -18.41
CA GLY A 183 10.02 -5.10 -18.58
C GLY A 183 10.75 -5.92 -17.52
#